data_43319c7e347ebf0faa85e05f128049ac
#
_entry.id   43319c7e347ebf0faa85e05f128049ac
#
_cell.length_a   1.000
_cell.length_b   1.000
_cell.length_c   1.000
_cell.angle_alpha   90.00
_cell.angle_beta   90.00
_cell.angle_gamma   90.00
#
_symmetry.space_group_name_H-M   'P 1'
#
loop_
_entity.id
_entity.type
_entity.pdbx_description
1 polymer ?
#
loop_
_entity_poly.entity_id
_entity_poly.type
_entity_poly.pdbx_seq_one_letter_code
_entity_poly.pdbx_strand_id
1 'polypeptide(L)'
;MNLNELIEQKIQKCRLYGLTKPLIIKEILNIPDYVDIKHLDKSIDSFYDTFYIKKTWAKESQAKEERYKEILNIEKNISERFTSIPDGEDKTKYRKIVTINTDWLKKSQKKFNKILMSILLEKKVRGIKQKSVIPYLHSAVKQRSYHTNAQVHVGDKYVFAIDLKDFYPSVTKYKLYLFFKNEFNLSSDIAMFYAVLSTCISDDGSYRLGQGLSQSSTLAYLVNYSLFNYLYELAKDENIDMSIYVDDVVFSGNNKISQNFINRLFGIIKSNGMQIKRQKVHYYKKESVKKITGVYINGNKTRVANHKHYEFHIQYKYLKNHMLNVKTIEDYYKIYNLYLKFYGNFQHIKMVEGRVHDRYEKFIKDFDEFFPKGINKKQKNLNYQKTNIKNVSDREKINKCYQKLLNKNKMIESVL
;
A
#
# COMPACT_ATOMS: atom_id res chain seq x y z
N MET A 1 -18.56 -9.17 22.74
CA MET A 1 -17.42 -9.75 22.00
C MET A 1 -16.36 -8.69 21.87
N ASN A 2 -15.19 -8.93 22.42
CA ASN A 2 -14.08 -8.01 22.31
C ASN A 2 -13.43 -8.08 20.92
N LEU A 3 -12.52 -7.12 20.60
CA LEU A 3 -11.93 -7.07 19.24
C LEU A 3 -11.00 -8.26 18.96
N ASN A 4 -10.37 -8.87 19.96
CA ASN A 4 -9.56 -10.07 19.78
C ASN A 4 -10.43 -11.26 19.39
N GLU A 5 -11.48 -11.54 20.15
CA GLU A 5 -12.46 -12.60 19.85
C GLU A 5 -13.06 -12.42 18.44
N LEU A 6 -13.34 -11.17 18.04
CA LEU A 6 -13.87 -10.89 16.70
C LEU A 6 -12.88 -11.27 15.61
N ILE A 7 -11.60 -10.92 15.75
CA ILE A 7 -10.56 -11.25 14.77
C ILE A 7 -10.35 -12.76 14.74
N GLU A 8 -10.26 -13.44 15.89
CA GLU A 8 -10.11 -14.89 15.99
C GLU A 8 -11.25 -15.62 15.28
N GLN A 9 -12.51 -15.24 15.51
CA GLN A 9 -13.64 -15.80 14.79
C GLN A 9 -13.60 -15.56 13.29
N LYS A 10 -13.09 -14.41 12.87
CA LYS A 10 -12.90 -14.08 11.45
C LYS A 10 -11.78 -14.92 10.82
N ILE A 11 -10.71 -15.18 11.55
CA ILE A 11 -9.64 -16.08 11.12
C ILE A 11 -10.16 -17.50 10.98
N GLN A 12 -10.91 -18.02 11.96
CA GLN A 12 -11.53 -19.36 11.90
C GLN A 12 -12.48 -19.54 10.71
N LYS A 13 -13.16 -18.49 10.30
CA LYS A 13 -14.03 -18.48 9.10
C LYS A 13 -13.27 -18.19 7.79
N CYS A 14 -11.98 -17.96 7.85
CA CYS A 14 -11.15 -17.70 6.68
C CYS A 14 -10.92 -18.99 5.88
N ARG A 15 -10.83 -18.86 4.55
CA ARG A 15 -10.56 -19.98 3.64
C ARG A 15 -9.20 -20.66 3.85
N LEU A 16 -8.30 -20.04 4.61
CA LEU A 16 -6.99 -20.59 4.94
C LEU A 16 -6.99 -21.39 6.24
N TYR A 17 -8.03 -21.28 7.05
CA TYR A 17 -8.06 -21.92 8.37
C TYR A 17 -8.06 -23.46 8.25
N GLY A 18 -7.22 -24.11 9.05
CA GLY A 18 -7.16 -25.56 9.14
C GLY A 18 -6.63 -26.28 7.89
N LEU A 19 -5.93 -25.59 6.99
CA LEU A 19 -5.38 -26.22 5.79
C LEU A 19 -4.20 -27.13 6.16
N THR A 20 -4.28 -28.38 5.66
CA THR A 20 -3.24 -29.41 5.85
C THR A 20 -2.70 -29.98 4.55
N LYS A 21 -3.34 -29.67 3.41
CA LYS A 21 -2.96 -30.23 2.09
C LYS A 21 -2.35 -29.15 1.20
N PRO A 22 -1.07 -29.25 0.82
CA PRO A 22 -0.39 -28.27 -0.04
C PRO A 22 -1.08 -28.04 -1.41
N LEU A 23 -1.69 -29.06 -1.99
CA LEU A 23 -2.39 -28.94 -3.28
C LEU A 23 -3.56 -27.92 -3.25
N ILE A 24 -4.28 -27.84 -2.12
CA ILE A 24 -5.37 -26.88 -1.95
C ILE A 24 -4.84 -25.44 -2.00
N ILE A 25 -3.63 -25.20 -1.53
CA ILE A 25 -3.00 -23.87 -1.59
C ILE A 25 -2.77 -23.44 -3.02
N LYS A 26 -2.34 -24.35 -3.90
CA LYS A 26 -2.14 -24.04 -5.33
C LYS A 26 -3.42 -23.51 -5.96
N GLU A 27 -4.55 -24.15 -5.70
CA GLU A 27 -5.85 -23.72 -6.19
C GLU A 27 -6.28 -22.37 -5.58
N ILE A 28 -6.16 -22.24 -4.25
CA ILE A 28 -6.54 -21.02 -3.54
C ILE A 28 -5.74 -19.81 -4.04
N LEU A 29 -4.44 -19.94 -4.28
CA LEU A 29 -3.56 -18.85 -4.68
C LEU A 29 -3.32 -18.77 -6.19
N ASN A 30 -3.83 -19.70 -6.99
CA ASN A 30 -3.54 -19.87 -8.43
C ASN A 30 -2.03 -20.01 -8.68
N ILE A 31 -1.37 -20.86 -7.88
CA ILE A 31 0.04 -21.21 -8.07
C ILE A 31 0.10 -22.23 -9.20
N PRO A 32 0.96 -22.03 -10.21
CA PRO A 32 1.11 -22.97 -11.31
C PRO A 32 1.56 -24.37 -10.83
N ASP A 33 1.11 -25.43 -11.52
CA ASP A 33 1.38 -26.82 -11.15
C ASP A 33 2.86 -27.19 -11.14
N TYR A 34 3.66 -26.51 -11.97
CA TYR A 34 5.11 -26.72 -12.02
C TYR A 34 5.87 -26.22 -10.78
N VAL A 35 5.22 -25.44 -9.90
CA VAL A 35 5.81 -24.97 -8.65
C VAL A 35 5.66 -26.04 -7.59
N ASP A 36 6.77 -26.58 -7.07
CA ASP A 36 6.75 -27.55 -5.98
C ASP A 36 6.64 -26.84 -4.63
N ILE A 37 5.61 -27.20 -3.85
CA ILE A 37 5.35 -26.65 -2.51
C ILE A 37 5.43 -27.74 -1.41
N LYS A 38 5.84 -28.97 -1.77
CA LYS A 38 5.81 -30.11 -0.85
C LYS A 38 7.06 -30.24 0.05
N HIS A 39 8.17 -29.62 -0.31
CA HIS A 39 9.46 -29.82 0.37
C HIS A 39 9.92 -28.60 1.19
N LEU A 40 8.98 -27.98 1.89
CA LEU A 40 9.23 -26.76 2.68
C LEU A 40 9.97 -27.02 4.01
N ASP A 41 10.15 -28.26 4.41
CA ASP A 41 10.76 -28.63 5.70
C ASP A 41 12.29 -28.59 5.74
N LYS A 42 12.94 -28.46 4.59
CA LYS A 42 14.40 -28.47 4.52
C LYS A 42 14.91 -27.03 4.42
N SER A 43 15.66 -26.61 5.40
CA SER A 43 16.41 -25.37 5.57
C SER A 43 16.00 -24.13 4.74
N ILE A 44 16.22 -22.96 5.29
CA ILE A 44 15.88 -21.65 4.72
C ILE A 44 16.46 -21.45 3.31
N ASP A 45 17.63 -21.99 3.06
CA ASP A 45 18.30 -21.93 1.76
C ASP A 45 17.55 -22.76 0.69
N SER A 46 16.86 -23.83 1.10
CA SER A 46 16.01 -24.63 0.22
C SER A 46 14.65 -23.97 -0.09
N PHE A 47 14.30 -22.86 0.52
CA PHE A 47 13.00 -22.20 0.24
C PHE A 47 12.98 -21.48 -1.10
N TYR A 48 14.08 -20.86 -1.47
CA TYR A 48 14.24 -20.42 -2.87
C TYR A 48 14.22 -21.66 -3.79
N ASP A 49 14.70 -22.81 -3.31
CA ASP A 49 14.62 -24.09 -3.99
C ASP A 49 13.21 -24.66 -4.08
N THR A 50 12.31 -24.30 -3.20
CA THR A 50 10.92 -24.84 -3.18
C THR A 50 10.04 -24.23 -4.26
N PHE A 51 10.40 -23.06 -4.77
CA PHE A 51 9.85 -22.53 -6.01
C PHE A 51 10.60 -23.07 -7.24
N TYR A 52 11.52 -24.03 -7.05
CA TYR A 52 12.22 -24.69 -8.14
C TYR A 52 11.28 -25.57 -8.98
N ILE A 53 11.48 -25.45 -10.27
CA ILE A 53 11.10 -26.48 -11.23
C ILE A 53 12.15 -27.58 -11.11
N LYS A 54 11.77 -28.82 -10.79
CA LYS A 54 12.69 -29.94 -10.88
C LYS A 54 13.33 -29.97 -12.26
N LYS A 55 14.66 -30.04 -12.33
CA LYS A 55 15.46 -30.11 -13.57
C LYS A 55 14.92 -31.10 -14.61
N THR A 56 14.23 -32.13 -14.15
CA THR A 56 13.61 -33.19 -14.96
C THR A 56 12.38 -32.67 -15.77
N TRP A 57 11.70 -31.60 -15.34
CA TRP A 57 10.52 -31.08 -16.03
C TRP A 57 10.87 -30.01 -17.05
N ALA A 58 12.03 -29.38 -16.93
CA ALA A 58 12.51 -28.36 -17.86
C ALA A 58 12.89 -28.93 -19.24
N LYS A 59 13.10 -30.24 -19.35
CA LYS A 59 13.50 -30.89 -20.61
C LYS A 59 12.36 -31.07 -21.63
N GLU A 60 11.10 -30.85 -21.24
CA GLU A 60 9.96 -31.25 -22.07
C GLU A 60 9.32 -30.15 -22.93
N SER A 61 9.65 -28.87 -22.75
CA SER A 61 9.19 -27.80 -23.65
C SER A 61 9.95 -26.47 -23.46
N GLN A 62 10.12 -25.73 -24.55
CA GLN A 62 10.77 -24.40 -24.59
C GLN A 62 10.10 -23.38 -23.66
N ALA A 63 8.77 -23.45 -23.51
CA ALA A 63 8.01 -22.61 -22.56
C ALA A 63 8.31 -22.94 -21.10
N LYS A 64 8.66 -24.18 -20.77
CA LYS A 64 9.11 -24.58 -19.44
C LYS A 64 10.52 -24.09 -19.17
N GLU A 65 11.37 -24.05 -20.18
CA GLU A 65 12.75 -23.54 -20.06
C GLU A 65 12.79 -22.01 -19.86
N GLU A 66 11.96 -21.25 -20.54
CA GLU A 66 11.83 -19.80 -20.31
C GLU A 66 11.32 -19.50 -18.89
N ARG A 67 10.34 -20.26 -18.41
CA ARG A 67 9.84 -20.17 -17.03
C ARG A 67 10.89 -20.58 -16.00
N TYR A 68 11.72 -21.57 -16.32
CA TYR A 68 12.85 -21.98 -15.48
C TYR A 68 13.92 -20.90 -15.39
N LYS A 69 14.27 -20.27 -16.53
CA LYS A 69 15.17 -19.09 -16.60
C LYS A 69 14.61 -17.91 -15.82
N GLU A 70 13.29 -17.70 -15.86
CA GLU A 70 12.61 -16.65 -15.10
C GLU A 70 12.70 -16.91 -13.57
N ILE A 71 12.60 -18.16 -13.14
CA ILE A 71 12.76 -18.57 -11.75
C ILE A 71 14.23 -18.50 -11.31
N LEU A 72 15.17 -18.94 -12.11
CA LEU A 72 16.62 -18.80 -11.85
C LEU A 72 17.06 -17.34 -11.80
N ASN A 73 16.48 -16.44 -12.62
CA ASN A 73 16.69 -15.01 -12.51
C ASN A 73 16.15 -14.43 -11.20
N ILE A 74 15.13 -15.06 -10.62
CA ILE A 74 14.68 -14.71 -9.27
C ILE A 74 15.75 -14.99 -8.23
N GLU A 75 16.60 -16.00 -8.40
CA GLU A 75 17.65 -16.39 -7.46
C GLU A 75 18.96 -15.62 -7.64
N LYS A 76 19.40 -15.45 -8.87
CA LYS A 76 20.70 -14.82 -9.15
C LYS A 76 20.78 -13.34 -8.75
N ASN A 77 19.65 -12.65 -8.65
CA ASN A 77 19.59 -11.20 -8.47
C ASN A 77 18.72 -10.80 -7.28
N ILE A 78 19.07 -11.27 -6.07
CA ILE A 78 18.46 -10.76 -4.83
C ILE A 78 18.59 -9.23 -4.76
N SER A 79 19.68 -8.66 -5.24
CA SER A 79 19.89 -7.21 -5.35
C SER A 79 18.92 -6.54 -6.34
N GLU A 80 18.50 -7.21 -7.41
CA GLU A 80 17.55 -6.68 -8.40
C GLU A 80 16.09 -6.73 -7.94
N ARG A 81 15.79 -7.44 -6.85
CA ARG A 81 14.43 -7.47 -6.25
C ARG A 81 14.10 -6.24 -5.44
N PHE A 82 15.12 -5.45 -5.09
CA PHE A 82 14.91 -4.25 -4.29
C PHE A 82 15.04 -3.00 -5.15
N THR A 83 14.01 -2.19 -5.14
CA THR A 83 14.07 -0.82 -5.64
C THR A 83 14.29 0.10 -4.45
N SER A 84 15.37 0.88 -4.47
CA SER A 84 15.60 1.92 -3.48
C SER A 84 14.73 3.12 -3.82
N ILE A 85 13.88 3.55 -2.89
CA ILE A 85 13.03 4.73 -3.03
C ILE A 85 13.42 5.73 -1.95
N PRO A 86 13.58 7.04 -2.27
CA PRO A 86 13.84 8.05 -1.27
C PRO A 86 12.83 8.02 -0.12
N ASP A 87 13.28 8.14 1.12
CA ASP A 87 12.43 8.09 2.31
C ASP A 87 11.84 9.48 2.61
N GLY A 88 10.67 9.74 2.06
CA GLY A 88 9.93 10.97 2.32
C GLY A 88 10.63 12.20 1.75
N GLU A 89 10.79 13.24 2.60
CA GLU A 89 11.42 14.52 2.25
C GLU A 89 12.97 14.46 2.29
N ASP A 90 13.51 13.46 3.02
CA ASP A 90 14.97 13.26 3.14
C ASP A 90 15.50 12.40 1.98
N LYS A 91 16.00 13.07 0.95
CA LYS A 91 16.56 12.43 -0.25
C LYS A 91 17.87 11.66 0.01
N THR A 92 18.44 11.76 1.20
CA THR A 92 19.65 11.02 1.59
C THR A 92 19.35 9.63 2.14
N LYS A 93 18.09 9.39 2.55
CA LYS A 93 17.62 8.11 3.06
C LYS A 93 16.79 7.37 2.00
N TYR A 94 17.05 6.09 1.87
CA TYR A 94 16.35 5.23 0.91
C TYR A 94 15.66 4.08 1.62
N ARG A 95 14.45 3.76 1.18
CA ARG A 95 13.74 2.54 1.56
C ARG A 95 13.96 1.47 0.51
N LYS A 96 14.31 0.28 0.93
CA LYS A 96 14.35 -0.89 0.05
C LYS A 96 12.94 -1.46 -0.11
N ILE A 97 12.41 -1.42 -1.32
CA ILE A 97 11.11 -1.99 -1.65
C ILE A 97 11.30 -3.23 -2.50
N VAL A 98 10.68 -4.31 -2.08
CA VAL A 98 10.70 -5.56 -2.83
C VAL A 98 9.90 -5.42 -4.11
N THR A 99 10.54 -5.68 -5.22
CA THR A 99 9.88 -5.78 -6.53
C THR A 99 9.77 -7.26 -6.91
N ILE A 100 8.60 -7.66 -7.36
CA ILE A 100 8.37 -9.01 -7.86
C ILE A 100 8.21 -8.91 -9.36
N ASN A 101 9.07 -9.58 -10.11
CA ASN A 101 9.02 -9.57 -11.58
C ASN A 101 8.14 -10.67 -12.16
N THR A 102 7.93 -11.76 -11.42
CA THR A 102 7.17 -12.93 -11.84
C THR A 102 5.65 -12.69 -11.73
N ASP A 103 4.94 -12.79 -12.83
CA ASP A 103 3.50 -12.46 -12.90
C ASP A 103 2.60 -13.39 -12.07
N TRP A 104 2.87 -14.70 -12.06
CA TRP A 104 2.09 -15.63 -11.25
C TRP A 104 2.24 -15.32 -9.75
N LEU A 105 3.46 -15.02 -9.30
CA LEU A 105 3.73 -14.70 -7.89
C LEU A 105 3.03 -13.39 -7.49
N LYS A 106 3.03 -12.37 -8.36
CA LYS A 106 2.24 -11.13 -8.13
C LYS A 106 0.75 -11.41 -8.00
N LYS A 107 0.21 -12.27 -8.87
CA LYS A 107 -1.20 -12.64 -8.84
C LYS A 107 -1.54 -13.42 -7.58
N SER A 108 -0.71 -14.40 -7.20
CA SER A 108 -0.86 -15.20 -5.98
C SER A 108 -0.83 -14.33 -4.73
N GLN A 109 0.15 -13.42 -4.61
CA GLN A 109 0.22 -12.49 -3.47
C GLN A 109 -0.96 -11.53 -3.39
N LYS A 110 -1.46 -11.03 -4.53
CA LYS A 110 -2.69 -10.21 -4.54
C LYS A 110 -3.91 -11.01 -4.07
N LYS A 111 -4.01 -12.28 -4.49
CA LYS A 111 -5.10 -13.17 -4.07
C LYS A 111 -5.00 -13.47 -2.59
N PHE A 112 -3.79 -13.76 -2.10
CA PHE A 112 -3.51 -13.96 -0.69
C PHE A 112 -3.90 -12.73 0.14
N ASN A 113 -3.44 -11.53 -0.23
CA ASN A 113 -3.84 -10.29 0.45
C ASN A 113 -5.36 -10.09 0.46
N LYS A 114 -6.06 -10.40 -0.65
CA LYS A 114 -7.52 -10.30 -0.70
C LYS A 114 -8.22 -11.21 0.33
N ILE A 115 -7.66 -12.40 0.55
CA ILE A 115 -8.16 -13.34 1.56
C ILE A 115 -7.91 -12.78 2.96
N LEU A 116 -6.68 -12.33 3.26
CA LEU A 116 -6.34 -11.72 4.56
C LEU A 116 -7.18 -10.47 4.86
N MET A 117 -7.37 -9.61 3.87
CA MET A 117 -8.22 -8.42 4.02
C MET A 117 -9.67 -8.76 4.35
N SER A 118 -10.18 -9.93 3.95
CA SER A 118 -11.55 -10.33 4.28
C SER A 118 -11.77 -10.54 5.78
N ILE A 119 -10.70 -10.80 6.55
CA ILE A 119 -10.72 -10.89 8.02
C ILE A 119 -11.04 -9.53 8.63
N LEU A 120 -10.51 -8.45 8.05
CA LEU A 120 -10.67 -7.07 8.53
C LEU A 120 -11.96 -6.39 8.10
N LEU A 121 -12.79 -7.07 7.30
CA LEU A 121 -13.99 -6.49 6.71
C LEU A 121 -15.25 -7.17 7.23
N GLU A 122 -16.36 -6.41 7.30
CA GLU A 122 -17.68 -6.97 7.51
C GLU A 122 -18.06 -7.97 6.41
N LYS A 123 -19.04 -8.83 6.68
CA LYS A 123 -19.58 -9.72 5.65
C LYS A 123 -20.13 -8.87 4.50
N LYS A 124 -19.82 -9.26 3.28
CA LYS A 124 -20.29 -8.55 2.09
C LYS A 124 -21.82 -8.75 1.96
N VAL A 125 -22.56 -7.66 1.97
CA VAL A 125 -24.00 -7.61 1.68
C VAL A 125 -24.22 -6.94 0.33
N ARG A 126 -25.15 -7.45 -0.48
CA ARG A 126 -25.45 -6.88 -1.80
C ARG A 126 -25.91 -5.43 -1.67
N GLY A 127 -25.31 -4.54 -2.47
CA GLY A 127 -25.63 -3.10 -2.46
C GLY A 127 -24.96 -2.29 -1.33
N ILE A 128 -24.36 -2.93 -0.33
CA ILE A 128 -23.71 -2.25 0.80
C ILE A 128 -22.19 -2.31 0.66
N LYS A 129 -21.54 -1.15 0.82
CA LYS A 129 -20.07 -1.09 0.84
C LYS A 129 -19.55 -1.75 2.11
N GLN A 130 -18.61 -2.69 1.95
CA GLN A 130 -17.95 -3.34 3.09
C GLN A 130 -17.18 -2.34 3.93
N LYS A 131 -17.41 -2.34 5.25
CA LYS A 131 -16.68 -1.54 6.22
C LYS A 131 -15.62 -2.38 6.94
N SER A 132 -14.66 -1.72 7.57
CA SER A 132 -13.73 -2.37 8.49
C SER A 132 -14.45 -2.77 9.77
N VAL A 133 -14.15 -3.97 10.30
CA VAL A 133 -14.60 -4.38 11.63
C VAL A 133 -13.72 -3.76 12.73
N ILE A 134 -12.56 -3.19 12.37
CA ILE A 134 -11.63 -2.57 13.31
C ILE A 134 -11.82 -1.06 13.27
N PRO A 135 -12.28 -0.42 14.35
CA PRO A 135 -12.64 1.00 14.35
C PRO A 135 -11.45 1.93 14.13
N TYR A 136 -10.31 1.63 14.70
CA TYR A 136 -9.11 2.46 14.72
C TYR A 136 -8.13 2.24 13.54
N LEU A 137 -8.32 1.18 12.72
CA LEU A 137 -7.40 0.85 11.62
C LEU A 137 -7.77 1.61 10.35
N HIS A 138 -6.86 2.44 9.83
CA HIS A 138 -7.05 3.27 8.64
C HIS A 138 -6.13 2.90 7.47
N SER A 139 -5.19 1.99 7.65
CA SER A 139 -4.33 1.43 6.59
C SER A 139 -4.81 0.05 6.16
N ALA A 140 -4.44 -0.37 4.92
CA ALA A 140 -4.76 -1.69 4.36
C ALA A 140 -6.26 -2.08 4.40
N VAL A 141 -7.16 -1.13 4.54
CA VAL A 141 -8.62 -1.35 4.58
C VAL A 141 -9.31 -0.50 3.53
N LYS A 142 -10.25 -1.09 2.81
CA LYS A 142 -11.04 -0.35 1.81
C LYS A 142 -11.80 0.81 2.45
N GLN A 143 -11.91 1.91 1.69
CA GLN A 143 -12.61 3.15 2.08
C GLN A 143 -11.95 3.93 3.23
N ARG A 144 -10.78 3.49 3.71
CA ARG A 144 -9.96 4.22 4.66
C ARG A 144 -8.65 4.67 4.04
N SER A 145 -8.09 5.75 4.54
CA SER A 145 -6.90 6.39 3.99
C SER A 145 -6.20 7.21 5.07
N TYR A 146 -5.04 7.77 4.74
CA TYR A 146 -4.35 8.74 5.58
C TYR A 146 -5.23 9.95 5.96
N HIS A 147 -6.15 10.36 5.07
CA HIS A 147 -7.11 11.43 5.37
C HIS A 147 -8.15 11.00 6.41
N THR A 148 -8.75 9.82 6.26
CA THR A 148 -9.70 9.31 7.28
C THR A 148 -9.01 9.04 8.61
N ASN A 149 -7.70 8.73 8.62
CA ASN A 149 -6.89 8.63 9.82
C ASN A 149 -6.79 10.01 10.52
N ALA A 150 -6.46 11.06 9.76
CA ALA A 150 -6.39 12.41 10.30
C ALA A 150 -7.75 12.94 10.78
N GLN A 151 -8.85 12.56 10.11
CA GLN A 151 -10.21 13.00 10.46
C GLN A 151 -10.65 12.57 11.87
N VAL A 152 -10.14 11.46 12.41
CA VAL A 152 -10.41 11.03 13.80
C VAL A 152 -9.98 12.09 14.81
N HIS A 153 -8.94 12.85 14.50
CA HIS A 153 -8.27 13.79 15.39
C HIS A 153 -8.59 15.27 15.11
N VAL A 154 -9.59 15.52 14.26
CA VAL A 154 -10.08 16.88 13.96
C VAL A 154 -10.74 17.46 15.21
N GLY A 155 -10.60 18.78 15.37
CA GLY A 155 -11.11 19.53 16.50
C GLY A 155 -9.98 20.06 17.40
N ASP A 156 -10.41 20.83 18.40
CA ASP A 156 -9.50 21.38 19.42
C ASP A 156 -9.16 20.31 20.47
N LYS A 157 -8.31 19.36 20.07
CA LYS A 157 -7.87 18.23 20.88
C LYS A 157 -6.36 18.31 21.15
N TYR A 158 -5.92 17.80 22.28
CA TYR A 158 -4.53 17.42 22.49
C TYR A 158 -4.25 16.18 21.63
N VAL A 159 -3.10 16.13 20.96
CA VAL A 159 -2.72 14.98 20.14
C VAL A 159 -1.34 14.48 20.52
N PHE A 160 -1.21 13.18 20.64
CA PHE A 160 0.03 12.47 20.84
C PHE A 160 0.22 11.48 19.70
N ALA A 161 1.27 11.65 18.90
CA ALA A 161 1.56 10.82 17.74
C ALA A 161 2.92 10.15 17.87
N ILE A 162 2.99 8.87 17.54
CA ILE A 162 4.20 8.05 17.55
C ILE A 162 4.33 7.29 16.25
N ASP A 163 5.58 7.01 15.86
CA ASP A 163 5.97 6.18 14.70
C ASP A 163 6.68 4.92 15.24
N LEU A 164 6.17 3.74 14.86
CA LEU A 164 6.77 2.47 15.24
C LEU A 164 8.01 2.20 14.39
N LYS A 165 9.15 2.01 15.06
CA LYS A 165 10.43 1.75 14.39
C LYS A 165 10.39 0.39 13.71
N ASP A 166 10.86 0.35 12.46
CA ASP A 166 11.04 -0.87 11.69
C ASP A 166 9.79 -1.77 11.68
N PHE A 167 8.61 -1.15 11.51
CA PHE A 167 7.30 -1.82 11.66
C PHE A 167 7.19 -3.11 10.84
N TYR A 168 7.53 -3.08 9.54
CA TYR A 168 7.56 -4.28 8.72
C TYR A 168 8.72 -5.22 9.10
N PRO A 169 9.96 -4.76 9.22
CA PRO A 169 11.09 -5.60 9.62
C PRO A 169 10.95 -6.21 11.03
N SER A 170 10.16 -5.63 11.94
CA SER A 170 9.88 -6.22 13.26
C SER A 170 9.12 -7.55 13.19
N VAL A 171 8.46 -7.81 12.06
CA VAL A 171 7.76 -9.07 11.79
C VAL A 171 8.72 -10.05 11.12
N THR A 172 9.34 -10.90 11.92
CA THR A 172 10.27 -11.94 11.45
C THR A 172 9.53 -13.09 10.79
N LYS A 173 10.25 -13.91 10.02
CA LYS A 173 9.72 -15.15 9.44
C LYS A 173 9.18 -16.10 10.51
N TYR A 174 9.88 -16.24 11.63
CA TYR A 174 9.45 -17.08 12.73
C TYR A 174 8.14 -16.59 13.36
N LYS A 175 8.00 -15.27 13.55
CA LYS A 175 6.76 -14.65 14.05
C LYS A 175 5.59 -14.91 13.10
N LEU A 176 5.80 -14.82 11.79
CA LEU A 176 4.80 -15.17 10.78
C LEU A 176 4.46 -16.67 10.79
N TYR A 177 5.47 -17.53 10.90
CA TYR A 177 5.26 -18.97 11.02
C TYR A 177 4.37 -19.32 12.21
N LEU A 178 4.69 -18.79 13.40
CA LEU A 178 3.88 -19.00 14.60
C LEU A 178 2.45 -18.46 14.44
N PHE A 179 2.32 -17.27 13.86
CA PHE A 179 1.02 -16.67 13.57
C PHE A 179 0.17 -17.59 12.67
N PHE A 180 0.70 -18.08 11.57
CA PHE A 180 -0.05 -18.96 10.69
C PHE A 180 -0.32 -20.33 11.32
N LYS A 181 0.64 -20.88 12.05
CA LYS A 181 0.46 -22.16 12.72
C LYS A 181 -0.60 -22.11 13.81
N ASN A 182 -0.53 -21.11 14.68
CA ASN A 182 -1.38 -21.03 15.86
C ASN A 182 -2.74 -20.39 15.57
N GLU A 183 -2.76 -19.22 14.95
CA GLU A 183 -4.00 -18.46 14.71
C GLU A 183 -4.85 -19.09 13.57
N PHE A 184 -4.20 -19.59 12.50
CA PHE A 184 -4.89 -20.23 11.39
C PHE A 184 -4.98 -21.75 11.51
N ASN A 185 -4.40 -22.33 12.54
CA ASN A 185 -4.35 -23.78 12.77
C ASN A 185 -3.84 -24.54 11.53
N LEU A 186 -2.76 -24.05 10.92
CA LEU A 186 -2.16 -24.67 9.74
C LEU A 186 -1.16 -25.76 10.13
N SER A 187 -0.98 -26.77 9.24
CA SER A 187 0.16 -27.66 9.36
C SER A 187 1.48 -26.89 9.26
N SER A 188 2.56 -27.45 9.84
CA SER A 188 3.85 -26.75 9.96
C SER A 188 4.45 -26.37 8.60
N ASP A 189 4.34 -27.24 7.59
CA ASP A 189 4.78 -27.01 6.22
C ASP A 189 4.01 -25.86 5.54
N ILE A 190 2.70 -25.84 5.70
CA ILE A 190 1.84 -24.78 5.14
C ILE A 190 2.05 -23.46 5.85
N ALA A 191 2.18 -23.45 7.18
CA ALA A 191 2.49 -22.25 7.94
C ALA A 191 3.84 -21.66 7.51
N MET A 192 4.86 -22.53 7.31
CA MET A 192 6.17 -22.11 6.81
C MET A 192 6.08 -21.56 5.38
N PHE A 193 5.30 -22.18 4.49
CA PHE A 193 5.07 -21.66 3.14
C PHE A 193 4.55 -20.22 3.16
N TYR A 194 3.51 -19.90 3.94
CA TYR A 194 2.97 -18.55 4.03
C TYR A 194 3.95 -17.58 4.68
N ALA A 195 4.71 -18.01 5.68
CA ALA A 195 5.74 -17.18 6.31
C ALA A 195 6.79 -16.75 5.29
N VAL A 196 7.22 -17.66 4.45
CA VAL A 196 8.24 -17.38 3.46
C VAL A 196 7.69 -16.60 2.26
N LEU A 197 6.49 -16.91 1.76
CA LEU A 197 5.81 -16.12 0.73
C LEU A 197 5.73 -14.62 1.10
N SER A 198 5.82 -14.31 2.38
CA SER A 198 5.65 -12.98 2.93
C SER A 198 6.95 -12.30 3.37
N THR A 199 8.08 -13.01 3.35
CA THR A 199 9.36 -12.48 3.84
C THR A 199 10.37 -12.27 2.72
N CYS A 200 11.40 -11.46 3.03
CA CYS A 200 12.56 -11.20 2.19
C CYS A 200 13.79 -11.16 3.07
N ILE A 201 14.95 -11.38 2.49
CA ILE A 201 16.23 -11.23 3.17
C ILE A 201 16.46 -9.74 3.46
N SER A 202 16.74 -9.40 4.71
CA SER A 202 17.22 -8.09 5.15
C SER A 202 18.74 -7.98 5.01
N ASP A 203 19.29 -6.78 5.22
CA ASP A 203 20.74 -6.53 5.12
C ASP A 203 21.58 -7.35 6.12
N ASP A 204 20.97 -7.72 7.26
CA ASP A 204 21.57 -8.55 8.29
C ASP A 204 21.47 -10.09 8.01
N GLY A 205 21.00 -10.46 6.82
CA GLY A 205 20.78 -11.87 6.44
C GLY A 205 19.53 -12.50 7.05
N SER A 206 18.78 -11.79 7.89
CA SER A 206 17.55 -12.32 8.49
C SER A 206 16.36 -12.19 7.55
N TYR A 207 15.39 -13.12 7.68
CA TYR A 207 14.15 -13.08 6.91
C TYR A 207 13.06 -12.29 7.67
N ARG A 208 12.59 -11.22 7.06
CA ARG A 208 11.61 -10.30 7.65
C ARG A 208 10.51 -9.97 6.64
N LEU A 209 9.37 -9.51 7.14
CA LEU A 209 8.24 -9.10 6.29
C LEU A 209 8.70 -8.04 5.27
N GLY A 210 8.56 -8.38 3.98
CA GLY A 210 9.05 -7.53 2.90
C GLY A 210 8.20 -6.27 2.72
N GLN A 211 8.85 -5.11 2.58
CA GLN A 211 8.17 -3.89 2.16
C GLN A 211 7.88 -3.95 0.65
N GLY A 212 6.66 -3.62 0.25
CA GLY A 212 6.25 -3.64 -1.17
C GLY A 212 5.50 -4.88 -1.63
N LEU A 213 5.43 -5.94 -0.81
CA LEU A 213 4.57 -7.07 -1.08
C LEU A 213 3.09 -6.69 -0.90
N SER A 214 2.20 -7.29 -1.68
CA SER A 214 0.78 -6.95 -1.64
C SER A 214 0.14 -7.13 -0.26
N GLN A 215 0.56 -8.15 0.48
CA GLN A 215 0.02 -8.53 1.79
C GLN A 215 0.70 -7.87 2.99
N SER A 216 1.81 -7.15 2.80
CA SER A 216 2.67 -6.72 3.92
C SER A 216 1.92 -5.87 4.95
N SER A 217 1.17 -4.86 4.51
CA SER A 217 0.44 -3.98 5.44
C SER A 217 -0.64 -4.73 6.22
N THR A 218 -1.35 -5.65 5.56
CA THR A 218 -2.38 -6.47 6.21
C THR A 218 -1.77 -7.43 7.21
N LEU A 219 -0.65 -8.11 6.85
CA LEU A 219 0.03 -9.05 7.74
C LEU A 219 0.70 -8.35 8.91
N ALA A 220 1.36 -7.20 8.67
CA ALA A 220 1.98 -6.44 9.76
C ALA A 220 0.97 -6.05 10.84
N TYR A 221 -0.26 -5.71 10.43
CA TYR A 221 -1.35 -5.48 11.37
C TYR A 221 -1.81 -6.79 12.03
N LEU A 222 -2.17 -7.82 11.24
CA LEU A 222 -2.75 -9.06 11.77
C LEU A 222 -1.82 -9.80 12.74
N VAL A 223 -0.52 -9.80 12.50
CA VAL A 223 0.46 -10.41 13.40
C VAL A 223 0.55 -9.68 14.76
N ASN A 224 0.13 -8.43 14.81
CA ASN A 224 0.20 -7.58 15.98
C ASN A 224 -1.19 -7.09 16.48
N TYR A 225 -2.27 -7.71 16.00
CA TYR A 225 -3.63 -7.22 16.29
C TYR A 225 -3.95 -7.17 17.79
N SER A 226 -3.48 -8.14 18.55
CA SER A 226 -3.71 -8.20 20.01
C SER A 226 -3.08 -6.99 20.74
N LEU A 227 -1.85 -6.60 20.34
CA LEU A 227 -1.21 -5.40 20.85
C LEU A 227 -2.06 -4.15 20.54
N PHE A 228 -2.47 -3.99 19.28
CA PHE A 228 -3.21 -2.79 18.89
C PHE A 228 -4.61 -2.72 19.50
N ASN A 229 -5.28 -3.86 19.64
CA ASN A 229 -6.55 -3.93 20.35
C ASN A 229 -6.38 -3.53 21.82
N TYR A 230 -5.32 -4.01 22.47
CA TYR A 230 -5.04 -3.64 23.85
C TYR A 230 -4.76 -2.14 24.03
N LEU A 231 -3.97 -1.53 23.11
CA LEU A 231 -3.73 -0.09 23.10
C LEU A 231 -5.02 0.72 22.86
N TYR A 232 -5.91 0.20 22.03
CA TYR A 232 -7.20 0.84 21.75
C TYR A 232 -8.12 0.81 22.99
N GLU A 233 -8.25 -0.32 23.67
CA GLU A 233 -9.04 -0.39 24.90
C GLU A 233 -8.44 0.51 25.99
N LEU A 234 -7.10 0.51 26.17
CA LEU A 234 -6.41 1.41 27.09
C LEU A 234 -6.73 2.89 26.80
N ALA A 235 -6.74 3.29 25.54
CA ALA A 235 -7.07 4.66 25.13
C ALA A 235 -8.54 4.99 25.41
N LYS A 236 -9.42 4.05 25.12
CA LYS A 236 -10.87 4.18 25.33
C LYS A 236 -11.24 4.35 26.79
N ASP A 237 -10.59 3.60 27.70
CA ASP A 237 -10.78 3.70 29.16
C ASP A 237 -10.44 5.11 29.69
N GLU A 238 -9.52 5.82 29.05
CA GLU A 238 -9.15 7.19 29.36
C GLU A 238 -9.86 8.26 28.50
N ASN A 239 -10.90 7.88 27.73
CA ASN A 239 -11.62 8.74 26.77
C ASN A 239 -10.69 9.40 25.75
N ILE A 240 -9.72 8.64 25.26
CA ILE A 240 -8.76 9.04 24.23
C ILE A 240 -9.11 8.32 22.92
N ASP A 241 -9.29 9.08 21.83
CA ASP A 241 -9.43 8.53 20.50
C ASP A 241 -8.08 7.98 20.02
N MET A 242 -8.09 6.80 19.40
CA MET A 242 -6.91 6.18 18.81
C MET A 242 -7.13 5.89 17.34
N SER A 243 -6.11 6.10 16.52
CA SER A 243 -6.08 5.62 15.13
C SER A 243 -4.71 5.08 14.72
N ILE A 244 -4.70 4.19 13.73
CA ILE A 244 -3.46 3.60 13.18
C ILE A 244 -3.47 3.72 11.66
N TYR A 245 -2.36 4.20 11.12
CA TYR A 245 -2.06 4.17 9.70
C TYR A 245 -0.65 3.61 9.46
N VAL A 246 -0.57 2.31 9.18
CA VAL A 246 0.67 1.54 9.02
C VAL A 246 1.49 1.56 10.34
N ASP A 247 2.57 2.31 10.40
CA ASP A 247 3.48 2.50 11.53
C ASP A 247 3.16 3.74 12.37
N ASP A 248 2.31 4.63 11.88
CA ASP A 248 1.85 5.81 12.61
C ASP A 248 0.68 5.45 13.54
N VAL A 249 0.86 5.63 14.85
CA VAL A 249 -0.19 5.48 15.87
C VAL A 249 -0.46 6.84 16.49
N VAL A 250 -1.72 7.27 16.48
CA VAL A 250 -2.13 8.60 16.93
C VAL A 250 -3.21 8.50 17.99
N PHE A 251 -3.05 9.30 19.03
CA PHE A 251 -3.98 9.42 20.15
C PHE A 251 -4.44 10.86 20.26
N SER A 252 -5.73 11.10 20.55
CA SER A 252 -6.23 12.45 20.81
C SER A 252 -7.33 12.48 21.86
N GLY A 253 -7.38 13.57 22.62
CA GLY A 253 -8.39 13.77 23.63
C GLY A 253 -8.67 15.25 23.91
N ASN A 254 -9.81 15.52 24.54
CA ASN A 254 -10.19 16.89 24.96
C ASN A 254 -9.33 17.36 26.14
N ASN A 255 -8.84 16.45 26.96
CA ASN A 255 -7.95 16.72 28.07
C ASN A 255 -6.50 16.42 27.67
N LYS A 256 -5.55 17.02 28.41
CA LYS A 256 -4.13 16.74 28.25
C LYS A 256 -3.87 15.25 28.49
N ILE A 257 -3.24 14.60 27.53
CA ILE A 257 -2.85 13.18 27.63
C ILE A 257 -1.80 13.06 28.72
N SER A 258 -2.08 12.22 29.73
CA SER A 258 -1.28 12.09 30.93
C SER A 258 0.08 11.44 30.67
N GLN A 259 1.12 11.83 31.42
CA GLN A 259 2.42 11.17 31.35
C GLN A 259 2.34 9.70 31.75
N ASN A 260 1.43 9.37 32.69
CA ASN A 260 1.18 7.98 33.10
C ASN A 260 0.67 7.13 31.90
N PHE A 261 -0.30 7.64 31.14
CA PHE A 261 -0.77 6.97 29.93
C PHE A 261 0.38 6.73 28.93
N ILE A 262 1.19 7.77 28.69
CA ILE A 262 2.34 7.68 27.77
C ILE A 262 3.35 6.63 28.23
N ASN A 263 3.66 6.58 29.51
CA ASN A 263 4.61 5.62 30.07
C ASN A 263 4.07 4.18 29.98
N ARG A 264 2.79 3.97 30.28
CA ARG A 264 2.12 2.67 30.09
C ARG A 264 2.14 2.23 28.63
N LEU A 265 1.78 3.13 27.72
CA LEU A 265 1.82 2.91 26.27
C LEU A 265 3.22 2.44 25.82
N PHE A 266 4.28 3.15 26.23
CA PHE A 266 5.65 2.80 25.87
C PHE A 266 6.08 1.46 26.44
N GLY A 267 5.70 1.17 27.69
CA GLY A 267 5.94 -0.13 28.34
C GLY A 267 5.31 -1.28 27.55
N ILE A 268 4.04 -1.14 27.16
CA ILE A 268 3.28 -2.16 26.42
C ILE A 268 3.90 -2.39 25.03
N ILE A 269 4.23 -1.33 24.29
CA ILE A 269 4.85 -1.44 22.97
C ILE A 269 6.20 -2.17 23.07
N LYS A 270 7.02 -1.81 24.07
CA LYS A 270 8.33 -2.43 24.32
C LYS A 270 8.21 -3.89 24.72
N SER A 271 7.29 -4.26 25.62
CA SER A 271 7.08 -5.65 26.07
C SER A 271 6.61 -6.57 24.92
N ASN A 272 5.97 -6.01 23.89
CA ASN A 272 5.59 -6.73 22.67
C ASN A 272 6.70 -6.76 21.59
N GLY A 273 7.94 -6.38 21.95
CA GLY A 273 9.11 -6.44 21.06
C GLY A 273 9.14 -5.34 19.99
N MET A 274 8.32 -4.30 20.12
CA MET A 274 8.33 -3.15 19.23
C MET A 274 9.09 -1.97 19.83
N GLN A 275 9.59 -1.10 18.98
CA GLN A 275 10.30 0.11 19.34
C GLN A 275 9.61 1.34 18.74
N ILE A 276 9.77 2.47 19.42
CA ILE A 276 9.25 3.77 18.96
C ILE A 276 10.41 4.60 18.44
N LYS A 277 10.24 5.26 17.29
CA LYS A 277 11.20 6.26 16.78
C LYS A 277 11.08 7.53 17.62
N ARG A 278 11.96 7.71 18.61
CA ARG A 278 11.90 8.86 19.53
C ARG A 278 11.89 10.21 18.82
N GLN A 279 12.59 10.35 17.70
CA GLN A 279 12.65 11.57 16.89
C GLN A 279 11.32 11.93 16.20
N LYS A 280 10.38 10.99 16.11
CA LYS A 280 9.06 11.14 15.52
C LYS A 280 7.93 11.07 16.54
N VAL A 281 8.23 11.30 17.79
CA VAL A 281 7.23 11.45 18.83
C VAL A 281 6.81 12.92 18.87
N HIS A 282 5.52 13.17 18.62
CA HIS A 282 4.98 14.52 18.58
C HIS A 282 3.86 14.68 19.61
N TYR A 283 3.91 15.77 20.34
CA TYR A 283 2.85 16.19 21.25
C TYR A 283 2.33 17.55 20.81
N TYR A 284 1.06 17.60 20.43
CA TYR A 284 0.41 18.82 19.99
C TYR A 284 -0.54 19.35 21.05
N LYS A 285 -0.46 20.65 21.32
CA LYS A 285 -1.41 21.37 22.17
C LYS A 285 -2.75 21.53 21.44
N LYS A 286 -3.80 21.89 22.21
CA LYS A 286 -5.18 21.97 21.73
C LYS A 286 -5.34 22.87 20.53
N GLU A 287 -4.84 24.12 20.58
CA GLU A 287 -4.99 25.12 19.54
C GLU A 287 -3.90 25.06 18.46
N SER A 288 -2.90 24.18 18.60
CA SER A 288 -1.80 24.12 17.63
C SER A 288 -2.23 23.43 16.33
N VAL A 289 -1.61 23.82 15.22
CA VAL A 289 -1.72 23.08 13.97
C VAL A 289 -1.04 21.72 14.12
N LYS A 290 -1.74 20.65 13.78
CA LYS A 290 -1.29 19.26 13.92
C LYS A 290 -0.99 18.67 12.55
N LYS A 291 0.09 17.92 12.42
CA LYS A 291 0.41 17.16 11.19
C LYS A 291 0.25 15.67 11.48
N ILE A 292 -0.77 15.03 10.87
CA ILE A 292 -1.08 13.60 11.04
C ILE A 292 -1.09 12.93 9.67
N THR A 293 -0.25 11.92 9.48
CA THR A 293 -0.12 11.19 8.20
C THR A 293 -0.04 12.11 6.96
N GLY A 294 0.65 13.26 7.10
CA GLY A 294 0.81 14.23 6.00
C GLY A 294 -0.34 15.21 5.81
N VAL A 295 -1.42 15.10 6.58
CA VAL A 295 -2.54 16.04 6.59
C VAL A 295 -2.36 17.02 7.74
N TYR A 296 -2.58 18.32 7.48
CA TYR A 296 -2.59 19.35 8.50
C TYR A 296 -4.00 19.54 9.03
N ILE A 297 -4.15 19.59 10.35
CA ILE A 297 -5.40 19.87 11.07
C ILE A 297 -5.27 21.23 11.74
N ASN A 298 -6.22 22.11 11.46
CA ASN A 298 -6.35 23.42 12.09
C ASN A 298 -7.81 23.59 12.56
N GLY A 299 -8.03 23.47 13.86
CA GLY A 299 -9.38 23.38 14.43
C GLY A 299 -10.18 22.25 13.78
N ASN A 300 -11.34 22.59 13.21
CA ASN A 300 -12.25 21.63 12.56
C ASN A 300 -11.96 21.41 11.06
N LYS A 301 -10.81 21.87 10.55
CA LYS A 301 -10.49 21.80 9.11
C LYS A 301 -9.23 20.99 8.87
N THR A 302 -9.29 20.14 7.85
CA THR A 302 -8.11 19.49 7.29
C THR A 302 -7.55 20.26 6.11
N ARG A 303 -6.22 20.30 5.98
CA ARG A 303 -5.49 21.05 4.95
C ARG A 303 -4.34 20.22 4.40
N VAL A 304 -4.01 20.43 3.15
CA VAL A 304 -2.75 19.94 2.57
C VAL A 304 -1.62 20.94 2.87
N ALA A 305 -0.38 20.49 2.76
CA ALA A 305 0.78 21.37 2.93
C ALA A 305 0.80 22.49 1.88
N ASN A 306 1.21 23.72 2.28
CA ASN A 306 1.25 24.89 1.37
C ASN A 306 2.07 24.64 0.10
N HIS A 307 3.20 23.93 0.19
CA HIS A 307 4.02 23.59 -0.98
C HIS A 307 3.24 22.74 -2.01
N LYS A 308 2.28 21.90 -1.57
CA LYS A 308 1.41 21.13 -2.47
C LYS A 308 0.42 22.01 -3.23
N HIS A 309 -0.13 23.04 -2.60
CA HIS A 309 -0.92 24.05 -3.29
C HIS A 309 -0.10 24.80 -4.34
N TYR A 310 1.13 25.18 -3.97
CA TYR A 310 2.04 25.85 -4.88
C TYR A 310 2.39 24.98 -6.08
N GLU A 311 2.83 23.74 -5.84
CA GLU A 311 3.12 22.75 -6.90
C GLU A 311 1.93 22.55 -7.83
N PHE A 312 0.74 22.37 -7.26
CA PHE A 312 -0.50 22.22 -7.99
C PHE A 312 -0.81 23.43 -8.88
N HIS A 313 -0.62 24.66 -8.35
CA HIS A 313 -0.83 25.89 -9.10
C HIS A 313 0.17 26.06 -10.27
N ILE A 314 1.43 25.73 -10.07
CA ILE A 314 2.45 25.75 -11.14
C ILE A 314 2.10 24.74 -12.25
N GLN A 315 1.68 23.53 -11.87
CA GLN A 315 1.23 22.53 -12.85
C GLN A 315 0.03 23.03 -13.67
N TYR A 316 -0.94 23.67 -13.03
CA TYR A 316 -2.07 24.28 -13.71
C TYR A 316 -1.65 25.36 -14.71
N LYS A 317 -0.79 26.31 -14.28
CA LYS A 317 -0.30 27.38 -15.17
C LYS A 317 0.41 26.80 -16.39
N TYR A 318 1.29 25.83 -16.17
CA TYR A 318 2.02 25.19 -17.27
C TYR A 318 1.07 24.50 -18.24
N LEU A 319 0.15 23.69 -17.75
CA LEU A 319 -0.85 22.99 -18.58
C LEU A 319 -1.68 23.98 -19.38
N LYS A 320 -2.22 25.03 -18.74
CA LYS A 320 -3.02 26.05 -19.40
C LYS A 320 -2.28 26.71 -20.57
N ASN A 321 -0.99 26.98 -20.41
CA ASN A 321 -0.19 27.68 -21.42
C ASN A 321 0.31 26.78 -22.56
N HIS A 322 0.48 25.47 -22.30
CA HIS A 322 1.12 24.57 -23.27
C HIS A 322 0.18 23.57 -23.91
N MET A 323 -1.03 23.36 -23.37
CA MET A 323 -1.96 22.39 -23.99
C MET A 323 -2.38 22.75 -25.38
N LEU A 324 -2.57 24.04 -25.66
CA LEU A 324 -2.96 24.53 -26.98
C LEU A 324 -1.80 24.53 -27.99
N ASN A 325 -0.56 24.36 -27.51
CA ASN A 325 0.66 24.38 -28.32
C ASN A 325 1.19 22.96 -28.64
N VAL A 326 0.41 21.92 -28.38
CA VAL A 326 0.78 20.53 -28.70
C VAL A 326 0.73 20.34 -30.21
N LYS A 327 1.89 20.09 -30.83
CA LYS A 327 2.01 19.82 -32.27
C LYS A 327 2.42 18.39 -32.57
N THR A 328 3.22 17.77 -31.70
CA THR A 328 3.72 16.40 -31.88
C THR A 328 3.14 15.44 -30.86
N ILE A 329 3.20 14.14 -31.16
CA ILE A 329 2.80 13.09 -30.21
C ILE A 329 3.69 13.09 -28.96
N GLU A 330 4.95 13.50 -29.07
CA GLU A 330 5.90 13.61 -27.98
C GLU A 330 5.50 14.74 -27.00
N ASP A 331 5.08 15.89 -27.54
CA ASP A 331 4.57 17.00 -26.73
C ASP A 331 3.28 16.57 -26.01
N TYR A 332 2.41 15.84 -26.70
CA TYR A 332 1.20 15.29 -26.09
C TYR A 332 1.53 14.37 -24.91
N TYR A 333 2.53 13.48 -25.02
CA TYR A 333 2.92 12.63 -23.89
C TYR A 333 3.48 13.41 -22.70
N LYS A 334 4.25 14.46 -22.95
CA LYS A 334 4.75 15.35 -21.86
C LYS A 334 3.58 16.01 -21.12
N ILE A 335 2.64 16.58 -21.87
CA ILE A 335 1.44 17.21 -21.33
C ILE A 335 0.55 16.20 -20.61
N TYR A 336 0.34 15.01 -21.18
CA TYR A 336 -0.43 13.95 -20.55
C TYR A 336 0.15 13.49 -19.20
N ASN A 337 1.47 13.28 -19.13
CA ASN A 337 2.12 12.93 -17.88
C ASN A 337 1.99 14.03 -16.82
N LEU A 338 2.09 15.29 -17.22
CA LEU A 338 1.89 16.43 -16.33
C LEU A 338 0.41 16.54 -15.89
N TYR A 339 -0.52 16.32 -16.81
CA TYR A 339 -1.96 16.29 -16.49
C TYR A 339 -2.29 15.19 -15.46
N LEU A 340 -1.71 14.00 -15.58
CA LEU A 340 -1.91 12.93 -14.60
C LEU A 340 -1.42 13.32 -13.20
N LYS A 341 -0.29 14.04 -13.10
CA LYS A 341 0.23 14.57 -11.82
C LYS A 341 -0.71 15.64 -11.27
N PHE A 342 -1.10 16.59 -12.11
CA PHE A 342 -2.04 17.64 -11.78
C PHE A 342 -3.38 17.07 -11.29
N TYR A 343 -3.95 16.13 -12.02
CA TYR A 343 -5.21 15.48 -11.65
C TYR A 343 -5.09 14.69 -10.34
N GLY A 344 -3.95 14.03 -10.11
CA GLY A 344 -3.66 13.36 -8.84
C GLY A 344 -3.62 14.35 -7.67
N ASN A 345 -2.94 15.50 -7.83
CA ASN A 345 -2.91 16.57 -6.84
C ASN A 345 -4.29 17.21 -6.61
N PHE A 346 -5.07 17.40 -7.68
CA PHE A 346 -6.46 17.87 -7.59
C PHE A 346 -7.31 16.94 -6.71
N GLN A 347 -7.27 15.63 -6.98
CA GLN A 347 -8.01 14.64 -6.20
C GLN A 347 -7.55 14.61 -4.73
N HIS A 348 -6.25 14.75 -4.49
CA HIS A 348 -5.70 14.80 -3.14
C HIS A 348 -6.21 16.03 -2.37
N ILE A 349 -6.13 17.23 -2.96
CA ILE A 349 -6.61 18.49 -2.34
C ILE A 349 -8.11 18.39 -2.08
N LYS A 350 -8.88 17.94 -3.09
CA LYS A 350 -10.34 17.78 -2.98
C LYS A 350 -10.73 16.82 -1.87
N MET A 351 -10.01 15.69 -1.74
CA MET A 351 -10.26 14.71 -0.69
C MET A 351 -9.95 15.27 0.70
N VAL A 352 -8.83 15.99 0.85
CA VAL A 352 -8.38 16.50 2.16
C VAL A 352 -9.17 17.73 2.60
N GLU A 353 -9.44 18.69 1.68
CA GLU A 353 -10.03 19.99 2.02
C GLU A 353 -11.53 20.08 1.71
N GLY A 354 -12.10 19.04 1.07
CA GLY A 354 -13.50 18.97 0.67
C GLY A 354 -13.83 19.79 -0.57
N ARG A 355 -13.00 20.78 -0.93
CA ARG A 355 -13.22 21.66 -2.08
C ARG A 355 -11.90 22.04 -2.75
N VAL A 356 -11.99 22.42 -4.01
CA VAL A 356 -10.91 23.04 -4.80
C VAL A 356 -11.50 24.26 -5.48
N HIS A 357 -10.69 25.26 -5.79
CA HIS A 357 -11.18 26.48 -6.45
C HIS A 357 -11.78 26.15 -7.83
N ASP A 358 -12.93 26.72 -8.16
CA ASP A 358 -13.76 26.44 -9.34
C ASP A 358 -13.01 26.50 -10.67
N ARG A 359 -12.01 27.41 -10.80
CA ARG A 359 -11.16 27.49 -12.01
C ARG A 359 -10.45 26.18 -12.36
N TYR A 360 -10.06 25.38 -11.37
CA TYR A 360 -9.40 24.10 -11.58
C TYR A 360 -10.41 23.00 -11.95
N GLU A 361 -11.60 23.04 -11.34
CA GLU A 361 -12.70 22.15 -11.71
C GLU A 361 -13.16 22.39 -13.14
N LYS A 362 -13.33 23.67 -13.52
CA LYS A 362 -13.64 24.06 -14.89
C LYS A 362 -12.56 23.59 -15.87
N PHE A 363 -11.29 23.84 -15.57
CA PHE A 363 -10.19 23.38 -16.39
C PHE A 363 -10.21 21.85 -16.62
N ILE A 364 -10.43 21.06 -15.56
CA ILE A 364 -10.55 19.61 -15.69
C ILE A 364 -11.74 19.24 -16.58
N LYS A 365 -12.90 19.86 -16.35
CA LYS A 365 -14.11 19.61 -17.16
C LYS A 365 -13.89 19.91 -18.64
N ASP A 366 -13.19 21.00 -18.96
CA ASP A 366 -12.94 21.44 -20.34
C ASP A 366 -11.89 20.57 -21.06
N PHE A 367 -10.99 19.93 -20.33
CA PHE A 367 -9.83 19.24 -20.91
C PHE A 367 -9.74 17.73 -20.65
N ASP A 368 -10.54 17.16 -19.71
CA ASP A 368 -10.47 15.75 -19.33
C ASP A 368 -10.76 14.77 -20.52
N GLU A 369 -11.54 15.22 -21.49
CA GLU A 369 -11.85 14.43 -22.69
C GLU A 369 -10.65 14.20 -23.61
N PHE A 370 -9.61 15.04 -23.54
CA PHE A 370 -8.39 14.94 -24.33
C PHE A 370 -7.37 14.00 -23.73
N PHE A 371 -7.68 13.40 -22.57
CA PHE A 371 -6.80 12.48 -21.87
C PHE A 371 -7.47 11.12 -21.67
N PRO A 372 -6.82 10.02 -22.07
CA PRO A 372 -7.42 8.71 -21.99
C PRO A 372 -7.58 8.24 -20.55
N LYS A 373 -8.79 7.74 -20.22
CA LYS A 373 -9.11 7.15 -18.92
C LYS A 373 -8.79 5.64 -18.92
N GLY A 374 -8.37 5.12 -17.77
CA GLY A 374 -8.24 3.68 -17.57
C GLY A 374 -6.98 3.04 -18.16
N ILE A 375 -6.01 3.80 -18.64
CA ILE A 375 -4.71 3.26 -19.06
C ILE A 375 -3.98 2.67 -17.86
N ASN A 376 -3.42 1.48 -18.05
CA ASN A 376 -2.81 0.69 -16.99
C ASN A 376 -1.66 1.46 -16.30
N LYS A 377 -1.69 1.54 -14.97
CA LYS A 377 -0.72 2.32 -14.15
C LYS A 377 0.76 1.96 -14.39
N LYS A 378 1.05 0.78 -14.94
CA LYS A 378 2.40 0.38 -15.35
C LYS A 378 2.97 1.20 -16.51
N GLN A 379 2.11 1.89 -17.26
CA GLN A 379 2.48 2.72 -18.41
C GLN A 379 2.57 4.20 -18.06
N LYS A 380 2.47 4.58 -16.79
CA LYS A 380 2.45 5.97 -16.33
C LYS A 380 3.76 6.75 -16.50
N ASN A 381 4.88 6.08 -16.72
CA ASN A 381 6.14 6.72 -17.12
C ASN A 381 6.33 6.56 -18.63
N LEU A 382 5.50 7.27 -19.37
CA LEU A 382 5.53 7.29 -20.82
C LEU A 382 6.69 8.18 -21.30
N ASN A 383 7.91 7.64 -21.29
CA ASN A 383 8.96 8.13 -22.15
C ASN A 383 8.75 7.50 -23.54
N TYR A 384 8.46 8.31 -24.55
CA TYR A 384 8.19 7.89 -25.90
C TYR A 384 9.21 6.88 -26.46
N GLN A 385 10.50 7.02 -26.08
CA GLN A 385 11.60 6.16 -26.54
C GLN A 385 11.67 4.78 -25.84
N LYS A 386 10.95 4.54 -24.72
CA LYS A 386 11.07 3.30 -23.92
C LYS A 386 9.78 2.50 -23.80
N THR A 387 8.67 2.99 -24.32
CA THR A 387 7.39 2.29 -24.18
C THR A 387 6.98 1.57 -25.43
N ASN A 388 7.34 0.32 -25.51
CA ASN A 388 6.48 -0.65 -26.15
C ASN A 388 5.15 -0.68 -25.35
N ILE A 389 4.18 0.16 -25.71
CA ILE A 389 2.79 0.00 -25.26
C ILE A 389 2.34 -1.32 -25.85
N LYS A 390 2.47 -2.41 -25.07
CA LYS A 390 2.15 -3.77 -25.52
C LYS A 390 0.66 -3.96 -25.81
N ASN A 391 -0.19 -3.04 -25.30
CA ASN A 391 -1.63 -3.12 -25.49
C ASN A 391 -2.07 -2.19 -26.63
N VAL A 392 -2.45 -2.78 -27.75
CA VAL A 392 -2.94 -2.08 -28.96
C VAL A 392 -4.12 -1.14 -28.62
N SER A 393 -5.06 -1.60 -27.78
CA SER A 393 -6.21 -0.81 -27.33
C SER A 393 -5.82 0.47 -26.57
N ASP A 394 -4.74 0.45 -25.80
CA ASP A 394 -4.29 1.66 -25.08
C ASP A 394 -3.59 2.65 -26.01
N ARG A 395 -2.88 2.17 -27.05
CA ARG A 395 -2.31 3.02 -28.12
C ARG A 395 -3.40 3.73 -28.92
N GLU A 396 -4.44 3.01 -29.31
CA GLU A 396 -5.58 3.57 -30.05
C GLU A 396 -6.30 4.65 -29.23
N LYS A 397 -6.52 4.41 -27.95
CA LYS A 397 -7.11 5.42 -27.04
C LYS A 397 -6.27 6.69 -26.94
N ILE A 398 -4.95 6.54 -26.79
CA ILE A 398 -4.01 7.65 -26.74
C ILE A 398 -4.03 8.43 -28.04
N ASN A 399 -3.91 7.75 -29.18
CA ASN A 399 -3.93 8.40 -30.49
C ASN A 399 -5.25 9.12 -30.75
N LYS A 400 -6.38 8.54 -30.38
CA LYS A 400 -7.70 9.18 -30.50
C LYS A 400 -7.79 10.47 -29.67
N CYS A 401 -7.29 10.46 -28.45
CA CYS A 401 -7.27 11.65 -27.60
C CYS A 401 -6.29 12.72 -28.11
N TYR A 402 -5.12 12.32 -28.61
CA TYR A 402 -4.17 13.22 -29.27
C TYR A 402 -4.78 13.91 -30.50
N GLN A 403 -5.43 13.17 -31.40
CA GLN A 403 -6.08 13.73 -32.59
C GLN A 403 -7.20 14.71 -32.22
N LYS A 404 -7.99 14.39 -31.19
CA LYS A 404 -9.00 15.32 -30.65
C LYS A 404 -8.38 16.65 -30.19
N LEU A 405 -7.26 16.59 -29.45
CA LEU A 405 -6.57 17.79 -28.98
C LEU A 405 -6.00 18.61 -30.15
N LEU A 406 -5.38 17.96 -31.15
CA LEU A 406 -4.88 18.63 -32.35
C LEU A 406 -5.99 19.35 -33.11
N ASN A 407 -7.14 18.69 -33.31
CA ASN A 407 -8.26 19.30 -34.00
C ASN A 407 -8.79 20.53 -33.26
N LYS A 408 -8.87 20.49 -31.92
CA LYS A 408 -9.25 21.64 -31.11
C LYS A 408 -8.24 22.78 -31.27
N ASN A 409 -6.95 22.50 -31.26
CA ASN A 409 -5.90 23.51 -31.43
C ASN A 409 -5.99 24.19 -32.79
N LYS A 410 -6.18 23.43 -33.89
CA LYS A 410 -6.38 23.97 -35.24
C LYS A 410 -7.61 24.86 -35.33
N MET A 411 -8.73 24.49 -34.68
CA MET A 411 -9.93 25.33 -34.65
C MET A 411 -9.68 26.65 -33.95
N ILE A 412 -8.90 26.66 -32.87
CA ILE A 412 -8.55 27.88 -32.14
C ILE A 412 -7.62 28.75 -32.98
N GLU A 413 -6.60 28.17 -33.64
CA GLU A 413 -5.69 28.90 -34.54
C GLU A 413 -6.41 29.50 -35.78
N SER A 414 -7.52 28.90 -36.23
CA SER A 414 -8.31 29.41 -37.35
C SER A 414 -9.26 30.57 -36.94
N VAL A 415 -9.46 30.80 -35.66
CA VAL A 415 -10.36 31.85 -35.10
C VAL A 415 -9.56 33.05 -34.59
N LEU A 416 -8.25 32.86 -34.37
CA LEU A 416 -7.30 33.94 -34.04
C LEU A 416 -6.67 34.52 -35.30
#